data_9f3343d02f081fbdc6f41fbb7b1b27b6
#
_entry.id   9f3343d02f081fbdc6f41fbb7b1b27b6
#
_cell.length_a   1.000
_cell.length_b   1.000
_cell.length_c   1.000
_cell.angle_alpha   90.00
_cell.angle_beta   90.00
_cell.angle_gamma   90.00
#
_symmetry.space_group_name_H-M   'P 1'
#
loop_
_entity.id
_entity.type
_entity.pdbx_description
1 polymer ?
#
loop_
_entity_poly.entity_id
_entity_poly.type
_entity_poly.pdbx_seq_one_letter_code
_entity_poly.pdbx_strand_id
1 'polypeptide(L)'
;MFDAKQGSVSRRGFLGFAGVAAAGLAGATALSGCSPRTSGGKDSKSGEVAGISGVSGHEREGLPSFLIAPEPITDISETLDYDVVVVGADSAGIPAALSACEAGAKVALLQKESTAISQGNTASGIITDKSNPAAAAALAQLLVKESAYRADPALIQVWIDNGGEAVKWVLDKVAAAGGSVIDQGNNQQSKASNEVNGYEGLNYVTSYMGPKPYSNGDGMKVLAQVAEEAGVDIYYSTPAEQLVKNEDGAVSGVIAEGENGYMQFNAAKGVIIATGDYQNDEEMSNYYLPDLRYFGRKQSNKTGDGHKMIVWAGGKITNIVHTKMMHDFDAGPMWNVPFLAVKTASGKRFMNEKIDMAMVCNYLTSEADAGRYCQVFDSKYEQIVPEWKGVGKFVSAEDMRVYMPE
;
A
#
# COMPACT_ATOMS: atom_id res chain seq x y z
N MET A 1 -8.90 29.67 -47.47
CA MET A 1 -10.28 29.31 -47.81
C MET A 1 -10.27 27.82 -48.13
N PHE A 2 -10.41 26.98 -47.15
CA PHE A 2 -10.71 25.55 -47.35
C PHE A 2 -11.72 25.17 -46.26
N ASP A 3 -12.90 24.82 -46.75
CA ASP A 3 -14.07 24.47 -45.98
C ASP A 3 -14.00 22.99 -45.59
N ALA A 4 -13.92 22.68 -44.31
CA ALA A 4 -13.89 21.32 -43.78
C ALA A 4 -15.31 20.95 -43.33
N LYS A 5 -16.06 20.25 -44.17
CA LYS A 5 -17.34 19.64 -43.82
C LYS A 5 -17.12 18.49 -42.83
N GLN A 6 -17.58 18.68 -41.61
CA GLN A 6 -17.75 17.59 -40.61
C GLN A 6 -18.89 16.66 -41.06
N GLY A 7 -18.55 15.43 -41.45
CA GLY A 7 -19.50 14.36 -41.68
C GLY A 7 -19.82 13.61 -40.38
N SER A 8 -21.02 13.78 -39.84
CA SER A 8 -21.51 12.97 -38.72
C SER A 8 -21.87 11.55 -39.19
N VAL A 9 -21.22 10.54 -38.61
CA VAL A 9 -21.55 9.13 -38.85
C VAL A 9 -22.80 8.77 -38.01
N SER A 10 -23.91 8.44 -38.69
CA SER A 10 -25.15 8.05 -38.04
C SER A 10 -25.07 6.63 -37.43
N ARG A 11 -25.83 6.39 -36.35
CA ARG A 11 -25.93 5.07 -35.68
C ARG A 11 -26.30 3.91 -36.60
N ARG A 12 -26.93 4.17 -37.72
CA ARG A 12 -27.29 3.16 -38.75
C ARG A 12 -26.11 2.73 -39.62
N GLY A 13 -25.07 3.57 -39.79
CA GLY A 13 -23.84 3.22 -40.49
C GLY A 13 -22.94 2.30 -39.71
N PHE A 14 -22.99 2.35 -38.36
CA PHE A 14 -22.17 1.50 -37.50
C PHE A 14 -22.68 0.04 -37.46
N LEU A 15 -23.99 -0.17 -37.54
CA LEU A 15 -24.58 -1.51 -37.55
C LEU A 15 -24.44 -2.23 -38.91
N GLY A 16 -24.21 -1.49 -40.00
CA GLY A 16 -23.95 -2.06 -41.34
C GLY A 16 -22.53 -2.66 -41.45
N PHE A 17 -21.57 -2.19 -40.69
CA PHE A 17 -20.20 -2.72 -40.70
C PHE A 17 -20.03 -3.99 -39.88
N ALA A 18 -20.88 -4.24 -38.89
CA ALA A 18 -20.85 -5.46 -38.08
C ALA A 18 -21.41 -6.69 -38.81
N GLY A 19 -22.20 -6.50 -39.86
CA GLY A 19 -22.81 -7.60 -40.62
C GLY A 19 -21.92 -8.25 -41.69
N VAL A 20 -20.83 -7.60 -42.09
CA VAL A 20 -19.89 -8.13 -43.11
C VAL A 20 -18.72 -8.91 -42.48
N ALA A 21 -18.46 -8.76 -41.20
CA ALA A 21 -17.41 -9.51 -40.52
C ALA A 21 -17.82 -10.94 -40.10
N ALA A 22 -19.10 -11.28 -40.15
CA ALA A 22 -19.57 -12.62 -39.72
C ALA A 22 -19.64 -13.67 -40.86
N ALA A 23 -19.42 -13.28 -42.11
CA ALA A 23 -19.46 -14.20 -43.26
C ALA A 23 -18.09 -14.65 -43.79
N GLY A 24 -16.98 -14.21 -43.14
CA GLY A 24 -15.60 -14.46 -43.61
C GLY A 24 -14.81 -15.49 -42.82
N LEU A 25 -15.41 -16.22 -41.88
CA LEU A 25 -14.69 -17.11 -40.94
C LEU A 25 -14.87 -18.60 -41.20
N ALA A 26 -15.19 -18.99 -42.44
CA ALA A 26 -15.30 -20.41 -42.84
C ALA A 26 -14.20 -20.83 -43.85
N GLY A 27 -12.96 -20.36 -43.70
CA GLY A 27 -11.93 -20.77 -44.64
C GLY A 27 -10.53 -20.24 -44.36
N ALA A 28 -9.99 -20.50 -43.16
CA ALA A 28 -8.54 -20.36 -42.91
C ALA A 28 -8.09 -21.26 -41.76
N THR A 29 -8.01 -22.56 -42.01
CA THR A 29 -7.08 -23.42 -41.29
C THR A 29 -5.69 -23.14 -41.80
N ALA A 30 -4.81 -22.71 -40.94
CA ALA A 30 -3.37 -22.63 -40.95
C ALA A 30 -2.78 -21.22 -40.77
N LEU A 31 -2.82 -20.72 -39.52
CA LEU A 31 -1.76 -19.91 -38.98
C LEU A 31 -1.44 -20.46 -37.59
N SER A 32 -0.45 -21.35 -37.56
CA SER A 32 0.16 -21.87 -36.35
C SER A 32 0.95 -20.73 -35.70
N GLY A 33 0.31 -20.03 -34.75
CA GLY A 33 0.98 -19.12 -33.83
C GLY A 33 1.83 -19.93 -32.86
N CYS A 34 3.07 -19.53 -32.65
CA CYS A 34 4.03 -20.14 -31.74
C CYS A 34 3.48 -20.18 -30.30
N SER A 35 2.96 -21.32 -29.90
CA SER A 35 2.86 -21.72 -28.50
C SER A 35 4.03 -22.65 -28.21
N PRO A 36 4.71 -22.52 -27.07
CA PRO A 36 5.75 -23.50 -26.71
C PRO A 36 5.10 -24.86 -26.57
N ARG A 37 5.58 -25.84 -27.38
CA ARG A 37 5.18 -27.22 -27.23
C ARG A 37 5.81 -27.77 -25.94
N THR A 38 4.99 -28.05 -24.95
CA THR A 38 5.34 -29.01 -23.91
C THR A 38 5.14 -30.41 -24.45
N SER A 39 6.20 -31.19 -24.47
CA SER A 39 6.20 -32.61 -24.86
C SER A 39 5.37 -33.45 -23.90
N GLY A 40 4.50 -34.20 -24.46
CA GLY A 40 3.59 -35.23 -24.03
C GLY A 40 3.68 -35.84 -22.64
N GLY A 41 2.58 -35.71 -21.92
CA GLY A 41 2.16 -36.60 -20.85
C GLY A 41 0.64 -36.65 -20.88
N LYS A 42 0.11 -37.85 -20.96
CA LYS A 42 -1.32 -38.12 -20.98
C LYS A 42 -1.94 -37.79 -19.63
N ASP A 43 -3.19 -37.31 -19.69
CA ASP A 43 -4.15 -37.11 -18.59
C ASP A 43 -3.89 -35.90 -17.68
N SER A 44 -4.30 -34.70 -18.15
CA SER A 44 -4.66 -33.62 -17.25
C SER A 44 -6.17 -33.39 -17.29
N LYS A 45 -6.84 -33.84 -16.24
CA LYS A 45 -8.12 -33.24 -15.83
C LYS A 45 -7.87 -31.76 -15.63
N SER A 46 -8.77 -30.92 -16.10
CA SER A 46 -8.78 -29.48 -15.88
C SER A 46 -8.63 -29.20 -14.37
N GLY A 47 -7.41 -28.88 -13.93
CA GLY A 47 -7.17 -28.48 -12.57
C GLY A 47 -7.65 -27.05 -12.39
N GLU A 48 -8.68 -26.85 -11.58
CA GLU A 48 -8.83 -25.60 -10.85
C GLU A 48 -7.47 -25.28 -10.23
N VAL A 49 -6.98 -24.05 -10.40
CA VAL A 49 -5.84 -23.56 -9.64
C VAL A 49 -6.34 -23.41 -8.21
N ALA A 50 -6.29 -24.50 -7.46
CA ALA A 50 -6.60 -24.51 -6.05
C ALA A 50 -5.69 -23.50 -5.37
N GLY A 51 -6.27 -22.65 -4.54
CA GLY A 51 -5.48 -21.81 -3.66
C GLY A 51 -4.51 -22.68 -2.86
N ILE A 52 -3.33 -22.17 -2.58
CA ILE A 52 -2.15 -22.90 -2.04
C ILE A 52 -2.37 -23.41 -0.60
N SER A 53 -3.59 -23.52 -0.11
CA SER A 53 -3.90 -24.16 1.16
C SER A 53 -4.00 -25.67 0.99
N GLY A 54 -3.19 -26.42 1.72
CA GLY A 54 -3.23 -27.88 1.72
C GLY A 54 -2.31 -28.57 0.71
N VAL A 55 -1.27 -27.90 0.23
CA VAL A 55 -0.24 -28.49 -0.66
C VAL A 55 0.49 -29.62 0.06
N SER A 56 0.42 -30.81 -0.49
CA SER A 56 1.15 -31.99 0.00
C SER A 56 2.66 -31.88 -0.22
N GLY A 57 3.47 -32.70 0.46
CA GLY A 57 4.92 -32.63 0.36
C GLY A 57 5.49 -32.71 -1.07
N HIS A 58 4.82 -33.41 -1.98
CA HIS A 58 5.24 -33.56 -3.39
C HIS A 58 4.88 -32.34 -4.25
N GLU A 59 3.86 -31.57 -3.86
CA GLU A 59 3.44 -30.35 -4.56
C GLU A 59 4.24 -29.11 -4.11
N ARG A 60 5.09 -29.24 -3.09
CA ARG A 60 5.95 -28.16 -2.55
C ARG A 60 7.22 -27.94 -3.36
N GLU A 61 7.59 -28.87 -4.24
CA GLU A 61 8.81 -28.77 -5.05
C GLU A 61 8.69 -27.59 -6.04
N GLY A 62 9.60 -26.63 -5.90
CA GLY A 62 9.64 -25.43 -6.75
C GLY A 62 8.82 -24.22 -6.25
N LEU A 63 8.10 -24.33 -5.13
CA LEU A 63 7.48 -23.18 -4.50
C LEU A 63 8.51 -22.33 -3.72
N PRO A 64 8.37 -20.99 -3.70
CA PRO A 64 9.11 -20.13 -2.78
C PRO A 64 8.93 -20.58 -1.33
N SER A 65 10.00 -20.49 -0.52
CA SER A 65 9.98 -20.99 0.87
C SER A 65 8.93 -20.29 1.73
N PHE A 66 8.69 -19.00 1.48
CA PHE A 66 7.71 -18.21 2.23
C PHE A 66 6.25 -18.66 2.02
N LEU A 67 5.95 -19.44 0.97
CA LEU A 67 4.63 -20.04 0.74
C LEU A 67 4.44 -21.39 1.45
N ILE A 68 5.52 -21.94 2.02
CA ILE A 68 5.51 -23.25 2.68
C ILE A 68 5.34 -23.03 4.17
N ALA A 69 4.22 -23.53 4.75
CA ALA A 69 4.01 -23.45 6.18
C ALA A 69 5.14 -24.19 6.93
N PRO A 70 5.73 -23.59 7.96
CA PRO A 70 6.67 -24.28 8.83
C PRO A 70 5.97 -25.38 9.64
N GLU A 71 6.73 -26.21 10.31
CA GLU A 71 6.18 -27.17 11.26
C GLU A 71 5.42 -26.43 12.38
N PRO A 72 4.31 -27.00 12.86
CA PRO A 72 3.55 -26.38 13.94
C PRO A 72 4.38 -26.24 15.24
N ILE A 73 4.33 -25.07 15.83
CA ILE A 73 4.93 -24.82 17.15
C ILE A 73 4.01 -25.48 18.19
N THR A 74 4.55 -26.40 18.98
CA THR A 74 3.79 -27.18 19.97
C THR A 74 4.30 -27.01 21.40
N ASP A 75 5.51 -26.48 21.58
CA ASP A 75 6.10 -26.21 22.89
C ASP A 75 5.66 -24.82 23.38
N ILE A 76 4.46 -24.75 23.94
CA ILE A 76 3.86 -23.52 24.41
C ILE A 76 4.11 -23.37 25.92
N SER A 77 4.81 -22.31 26.30
CA SER A 77 5.13 -22.00 27.70
C SER A 77 3.96 -21.36 28.45
N GLU A 78 3.14 -20.59 27.76
CA GLU A 78 2.01 -19.86 28.33
C GLU A 78 0.86 -19.74 27.32
N THR A 79 -0.37 -19.78 27.82
CA THR A 79 -1.58 -19.54 27.02
C THR A 79 -2.41 -18.45 27.65
N LEU A 80 -2.80 -17.45 26.86
CA LEU A 80 -3.55 -16.26 27.28
C LEU A 80 -4.83 -16.13 26.46
N ASP A 81 -5.94 -15.72 27.10
CA ASP A 81 -7.24 -15.59 26.48
C ASP A 81 -7.64 -14.13 26.28
N TYR A 82 -8.00 -13.79 25.04
CA TYR A 82 -8.45 -12.48 24.59
C TYR A 82 -9.70 -12.61 23.72
N ASP A 83 -10.43 -11.51 23.57
CA ASP A 83 -11.49 -11.40 22.56
C ASP A 83 -10.90 -11.19 21.19
N VAL A 84 -9.95 -10.24 21.09
CA VAL A 84 -9.26 -9.85 19.85
C VAL A 84 -7.76 -9.83 20.07
N VAL A 85 -7.03 -10.40 19.13
CA VAL A 85 -5.57 -10.29 19.09
C VAL A 85 -5.19 -9.47 17.85
N VAL A 86 -4.40 -8.41 18.02
CA VAL A 86 -3.88 -7.57 16.95
C VAL A 86 -2.39 -7.80 16.83
N VAL A 87 -1.89 -8.01 15.60
CA VAL A 87 -0.47 -8.24 15.33
C VAL A 87 0.10 -7.07 14.55
N GLY A 88 1.02 -6.32 15.17
CA GLY A 88 1.66 -5.13 14.65
C GLY A 88 1.18 -3.84 15.30
N ALA A 89 2.08 -3.11 15.98
CA ALA A 89 1.80 -1.83 16.63
C ALA A 89 2.25 -0.65 15.75
N ASP A 90 1.46 -0.39 14.71
CA ASP A 90 1.69 0.69 13.75
C ASP A 90 0.42 1.52 13.52
N SER A 91 0.39 2.31 12.42
CA SER A 91 -0.75 3.17 12.06
C SER A 91 -2.06 2.44 11.80
N ALA A 92 -2.05 1.13 11.62
CA ALA A 92 -3.24 0.31 11.45
C ALA A 92 -3.57 -0.46 12.74
N GLY A 93 -2.57 -1.08 13.35
CA GLY A 93 -2.78 -1.98 14.48
C GLY A 93 -3.16 -1.28 15.77
N ILE A 94 -2.49 -0.17 16.13
CA ILE A 94 -2.80 0.56 17.36
C ILE A 94 -4.23 1.12 17.32
N PRO A 95 -4.68 1.82 16.24
CA PRO A 95 -6.07 2.25 16.14
C PRO A 95 -7.08 1.09 16.20
N ALA A 96 -6.76 -0.04 15.55
CA ALA A 96 -7.64 -1.21 15.58
C ALA A 96 -7.76 -1.80 17.00
N ALA A 97 -6.65 -1.92 17.73
CA ALA A 97 -6.62 -2.42 19.11
C ALA A 97 -7.40 -1.49 20.06
N LEU A 98 -7.13 -0.17 19.97
CA LEU A 98 -7.82 0.81 20.80
C LEU A 98 -9.33 0.84 20.51
N SER A 99 -9.72 0.84 19.23
CA SER A 99 -11.12 0.83 18.82
C SER A 99 -11.86 -0.43 19.31
N ALA A 100 -11.22 -1.61 19.23
CA ALA A 100 -11.79 -2.85 19.75
C ALA A 100 -11.93 -2.81 21.28
N CYS A 101 -10.95 -2.25 21.98
CA CYS A 101 -11.00 -2.08 23.43
C CYS A 101 -12.12 -1.10 23.85
N GLU A 102 -12.26 0.03 23.16
CA GLU A 102 -13.37 0.99 23.39
C GLU A 102 -14.74 0.37 23.12
N ALA A 103 -14.81 -0.63 22.22
CA ALA A 103 -16.03 -1.42 22.00
C ALA A 103 -16.27 -2.51 23.07
N GLY A 104 -15.45 -2.58 24.10
CA GLY A 104 -15.57 -3.48 25.23
C GLY A 104 -14.92 -4.86 25.05
N ALA A 105 -14.06 -5.03 24.04
CA ALA A 105 -13.29 -6.26 23.88
C ALA A 105 -12.05 -6.26 24.80
N LYS A 106 -11.68 -7.45 25.31
CA LYS A 106 -10.35 -7.69 25.89
C LYS A 106 -9.36 -7.88 24.74
N VAL A 107 -8.33 -7.02 24.64
CA VAL A 107 -7.44 -6.94 23.47
C VAL A 107 -6.00 -7.16 23.84
N ALA A 108 -5.30 -8.05 23.11
CA ALA A 108 -3.85 -8.10 23.06
C ALA A 108 -3.34 -7.45 21.76
N LEU A 109 -2.28 -6.65 21.86
CA LEU A 109 -1.55 -6.07 20.74
C LEU A 109 -0.10 -6.55 20.78
N LEU A 110 0.29 -7.35 19.80
CA LEU A 110 1.62 -7.94 19.70
C LEU A 110 2.52 -7.11 18.80
N GLN A 111 3.72 -6.79 19.25
CA GLN A 111 4.72 -6.04 18.48
C GLN A 111 6.09 -6.71 18.58
N LYS A 112 6.71 -7.02 17.45
CA LYS A 112 8.03 -7.65 17.42
C LYS A 112 9.18 -6.73 17.87
N GLU A 113 9.00 -5.43 17.74
CA GLU A 113 9.96 -4.42 18.17
C GLU A 113 9.71 -4.00 19.62
N SER A 114 10.69 -3.34 20.23
CA SER A 114 10.61 -2.84 21.61
C SER A 114 9.76 -1.57 21.76
N THR A 115 9.16 -1.08 20.69
CA THR A 115 8.32 0.13 20.66
C THR A 115 7.34 0.10 19.49
N ALA A 116 6.33 0.95 19.55
CA ALA A 116 5.48 1.23 18.40
C ALA A 116 6.29 1.85 17.24
N ILE A 117 6.11 1.32 16.03
CA ILE A 117 6.79 1.78 14.81
C ILE A 117 5.79 1.97 13.70
N SER A 118 5.79 3.14 13.09
CA SER A 118 4.99 3.41 11.91
C SER A 118 5.78 4.16 10.87
N GLN A 119 5.49 3.90 9.62
CA GLN A 119 6.07 4.54 8.46
C GLN A 119 5.25 5.76 8.04
N GLY A 120 5.92 6.68 7.33
CA GLY A 120 5.31 7.86 6.75
C GLY A 120 5.21 9.03 7.72
N ASN A 121 4.76 10.15 7.18
CA ASN A 121 4.66 11.41 7.89
C ASN A 121 3.27 12.05 7.79
N THR A 122 2.38 11.51 6.96
CA THR A 122 1.03 12.04 6.76
C THR A 122 0.02 10.90 6.57
N ALA A 123 -1.23 11.17 6.93
CA ALA A 123 -2.38 10.35 6.59
C ALA A 123 -3.49 11.25 6.04
N SER A 124 -4.30 10.73 5.13
CA SER A 124 -5.34 11.50 4.47
C SER A 124 -6.58 10.65 4.20
N GLY A 125 -7.74 11.29 4.25
CA GLY A 125 -9.02 10.68 3.90
C GLY A 125 -10.05 11.74 3.55
N ILE A 126 -11.14 11.37 2.91
CA ILE A 126 -12.25 12.29 2.65
C ILE A 126 -13.29 12.18 3.77
N ILE A 127 -13.85 13.32 4.15
CA ILE A 127 -14.98 13.40 5.08
C ILE A 127 -16.24 13.30 4.22
N THR A 128 -16.79 12.11 4.13
CA THR A 128 -17.87 11.78 3.19
C THR A 128 -19.12 12.62 3.41
N ASP A 129 -19.54 12.80 4.66
CA ASP A 129 -20.72 13.61 5.02
C ASP A 129 -20.61 15.08 4.61
N LYS A 130 -19.38 15.60 4.44
CA LYS A 130 -19.09 16.96 4.03
C LYS A 130 -18.70 17.08 2.57
N SER A 131 -18.58 15.96 1.87
CA SER A 131 -18.15 15.91 0.48
C SER A 131 -19.34 15.79 -0.47
N ASN A 132 -19.17 16.31 -1.68
CA ASN A 132 -20.13 16.08 -2.75
C ASN A 132 -20.12 14.60 -3.14
N PRO A 133 -21.26 13.87 -3.06
CA PRO A 133 -21.31 12.45 -3.39
C PRO A 133 -20.85 12.11 -4.81
N ALA A 134 -21.10 12.99 -5.78
CA ALA A 134 -20.66 12.78 -7.17
C ALA A 134 -19.12 12.91 -7.27
N ALA A 135 -18.50 13.84 -6.53
CA ALA A 135 -17.06 13.98 -6.46
C ALA A 135 -16.41 12.77 -5.76
N ALA A 136 -17.01 12.28 -4.67
CA ALA A 136 -16.53 11.08 -3.97
C ALA A 136 -16.60 9.83 -4.88
N ALA A 137 -17.70 9.64 -5.62
CA ALA A 137 -17.83 8.56 -6.59
C ALA A 137 -16.83 8.68 -7.74
N ALA A 138 -16.58 9.90 -8.24
CA ALA A 138 -15.57 10.15 -9.26
C ALA A 138 -14.15 9.86 -8.76
N LEU A 139 -13.84 10.18 -7.50
CA LEU A 139 -12.57 9.84 -6.86
C LEU A 139 -12.38 8.31 -6.75
N ALA A 140 -13.40 7.58 -6.32
CA ALA A 140 -13.34 6.12 -6.28
C ALA A 140 -13.03 5.52 -7.67
N GLN A 141 -13.71 5.99 -8.71
CA GLN A 141 -13.45 5.57 -10.09
C GLN A 141 -12.04 5.94 -10.57
N LEU A 142 -11.54 7.12 -10.21
CA LEU A 142 -10.19 7.57 -10.54
C LEU A 142 -9.15 6.65 -9.93
N LEU A 143 -9.27 6.33 -8.63
CA LEU A 143 -8.33 5.44 -7.93
C LEU A 143 -8.30 4.03 -8.54
N VAL A 144 -9.46 3.49 -8.89
CA VAL A 144 -9.54 2.21 -9.61
C VAL A 144 -8.87 2.30 -10.98
N LYS A 145 -9.10 3.38 -11.73
CA LYS A 145 -8.47 3.61 -13.03
C LYS A 145 -6.95 3.75 -12.93
N GLU A 146 -6.45 4.52 -11.97
CA GLU A 146 -5.01 4.75 -11.77
C GLU A 146 -4.28 3.48 -11.32
N SER A 147 -4.96 2.56 -10.66
CA SER A 147 -4.44 1.21 -10.39
C SER A 147 -4.41 0.30 -11.64
N ALA A 148 -4.65 0.83 -12.84
CA ALA A 148 -4.85 0.07 -14.07
C ALA A 148 -5.99 -0.97 -13.95
N TYR A 149 -7.06 -0.63 -13.21
CA TYR A 149 -8.21 -1.49 -12.91
C TYR A 149 -7.86 -2.79 -12.16
N ARG A 150 -6.80 -2.76 -11.38
CA ARG A 150 -6.34 -3.92 -10.58
C ARG A 150 -6.75 -3.85 -9.12
N ALA A 151 -7.00 -2.65 -8.60
CA ALA A 151 -7.52 -2.50 -7.24
C ALA A 151 -8.95 -3.05 -7.15
N ASP A 152 -9.26 -3.68 -6.01
CA ASP A 152 -10.63 -4.07 -5.70
C ASP A 152 -11.46 -2.80 -5.42
N PRO A 153 -12.51 -2.52 -6.21
CA PRO A 153 -13.36 -1.36 -5.99
C PRO A 153 -14.03 -1.34 -4.61
N ALA A 154 -14.30 -2.51 -4.02
CA ALA A 154 -14.91 -2.59 -2.68
C ALA A 154 -13.95 -2.07 -1.60
N LEU A 155 -12.66 -2.38 -1.70
CA LEU A 155 -11.65 -1.84 -0.78
C LEU A 155 -11.46 -0.33 -0.94
N ILE A 156 -11.47 0.17 -2.19
CA ILE A 156 -11.45 1.61 -2.44
C ILE A 156 -12.68 2.28 -1.81
N GLN A 157 -13.86 1.67 -1.93
CA GLN A 157 -15.08 2.22 -1.36
C GLN A 157 -15.03 2.28 0.17
N VAL A 158 -14.45 1.28 0.84
CA VAL A 158 -14.22 1.30 2.30
C VAL A 158 -13.40 2.53 2.71
N TRP A 159 -12.34 2.86 1.96
CA TRP A 159 -11.55 4.06 2.24
C TRP A 159 -12.33 5.35 1.97
N ILE A 160 -13.10 5.41 0.87
CA ILE A 160 -13.97 6.55 0.56
C ILE A 160 -14.96 6.81 1.70
N ASP A 161 -15.60 5.76 2.21
CA ASP A 161 -16.67 5.88 3.19
C ASP A 161 -16.16 6.19 4.61
N ASN A 162 -14.96 5.69 4.97
CA ASN A 162 -14.51 5.70 6.37
C ASN A 162 -13.16 6.39 6.58
N GLY A 163 -12.36 6.62 5.53
CA GLY A 163 -10.97 7.07 5.67
C GLY A 163 -10.83 8.40 6.38
N GLY A 164 -11.69 9.37 6.09
CA GLY A 164 -11.64 10.69 6.72
C GLY A 164 -12.00 10.65 8.20
N GLU A 165 -13.05 9.90 8.57
CA GLU A 165 -13.46 9.73 9.96
C GLU A 165 -12.37 9.00 10.77
N ALA A 166 -11.81 7.92 10.21
CA ALA A 166 -10.75 7.17 10.87
C ALA A 166 -9.49 8.02 11.13
N VAL A 167 -9.03 8.79 10.13
CA VAL A 167 -7.88 9.69 10.30
C VAL A 167 -8.18 10.76 11.35
N LYS A 168 -9.36 11.36 11.29
CA LYS A 168 -9.75 12.39 12.27
C LYS A 168 -9.81 11.81 13.68
N TRP A 169 -10.37 10.62 13.86
CA TRP A 169 -10.42 9.96 15.16
C TRP A 169 -9.02 9.74 15.75
N VAL A 170 -8.05 9.29 14.94
CA VAL A 170 -6.64 9.14 15.36
C VAL A 170 -6.07 10.48 15.81
N LEU A 171 -6.26 11.55 15.00
CA LEU A 171 -5.75 12.88 15.33
C LEU A 171 -6.33 13.41 16.63
N ASP A 172 -7.63 13.28 16.82
CA ASP A 172 -8.34 13.74 18.02
C ASP A 172 -7.79 13.01 19.28
N LYS A 173 -7.54 11.70 19.19
CA LYS A 173 -6.95 10.91 20.29
C LYS A 173 -5.52 11.34 20.60
N VAL A 174 -4.68 11.48 19.59
CA VAL A 174 -3.28 11.91 19.77
C VAL A 174 -3.23 13.34 20.34
N ALA A 175 -4.06 14.24 19.84
CA ALA A 175 -4.13 15.62 20.35
C ALA A 175 -4.63 15.67 21.81
N ALA A 176 -5.67 14.90 22.15
CA ALA A 176 -6.21 14.84 23.51
C ALA A 176 -5.17 14.34 24.53
N ALA A 177 -4.25 13.48 24.10
CA ALA A 177 -3.13 12.99 24.90
C ALA A 177 -1.90 13.94 24.89
N GLY A 178 -2.03 15.14 24.31
CA GLY A 178 -0.95 16.13 24.25
C GLY A 178 0.07 15.91 23.15
N GLY A 179 -0.17 14.97 22.23
CA GLY A 179 0.66 14.76 21.06
C GLY A 179 0.54 15.91 20.05
N SER A 180 1.62 16.18 19.31
CA SER A 180 1.61 17.18 18.24
C SER A 180 0.89 16.65 17.02
N VAL A 181 -0.16 17.36 16.60
CA VAL A 181 -0.91 17.05 15.39
C VAL A 181 -1.20 18.32 14.60
N ILE A 182 -1.22 18.22 13.29
CA ILE A 182 -1.63 19.27 12.37
C ILE A 182 -2.62 18.67 11.39
N ASP A 183 -3.89 19.12 11.47
CA ASP A 183 -4.86 18.86 10.41
C ASP A 183 -4.82 20.02 9.43
N GLN A 184 -4.35 19.76 8.22
CA GLN A 184 -4.29 20.75 7.16
C GLN A 184 -5.62 20.86 6.41
N GLY A 185 -6.56 19.95 6.66
CA GLY A 185 -7.87 19.95 5.99
C GLY A 185 -7.74 20.05 4.47
N ASN A 186 -8.55 20.92 3.89
CA ASN A 186 -8.46 21.30 2.49
C ASN A 186 -7.34 22.33 2.27
N ASN A 187 -6.08 21.93 2.48
CA ASN A 187 -4.93 22.78 2.21
C ASN A 187 -4.78 23.12 0.71
N GLN A 188 -3.74 23.86 0.33
CA GLN A 188 -3.55 24.26 -1.07
C GLN A 188 -3.39 23.08 -2.04
N GLN A 189 -2.88 21.96 -1.58
CA GLN A 189 -2.79 20.74 -2.37
C GLN A 189 -4.17 20.11 -2.54
N SER A 190 -4.96 20.08 -1.50
CA SER A 190 -6.34 19.60 -1.57
C SER A 190 -7.27 20.51 -2.38
N LYS A 191 -6.93 21.79 -2.60
CA LYS A 191 -7.67 22.61 -3.57
C LYS A 191 -7.51 22.12 -5.00
N ALA A 192 -6.33 21.61 -5.38
CA ALA A 192 -6.10 21.01 -6.70
C ALA A 192 -6.79 19.65 -6.84
N SER A 193 -7.07 18.97 -5.74
CA SER A 193 -7.74 17.68 -5.67
C SER A 193 -9.21 17.75 -5.21
N ASN A 194 -9.74 18.94 -4.94
CA ASN A 194 -11.17 19.15 -4.64
C ASN A 194 -12.09 18.89 -5.83
N GLU A 195 -11.52 18.92 -7.03
CA GLU A 195 -12.22 18.62 -8.26
C GLU A 195 -11.68 17.30 -8.83
N VAL A 196 -12.57 16.37 -9.11
CA VAL A 196 -12.26 15.13 -9.80
C VAL A 196 -13.19 14.97 -10.97
N ASN A 197 -12.65 14.90 -12.19
CA ASN A 197 -13.40 14.73 -13.44
C ASN A 197 -14.55 15.75 -13.64
N GLY A 198 -14.34 17.01 -13.21
CA GLY A 198 -15.34 18.09 -13.31
C GLY A 198 -16.32 18.13 -12.13
N TYR A 199 -16.19 17.28 -11.14
CA TYR A 199 -16.99 17.32 -9.91
C TYR A 199 -16.17 17.95 -8.78
N GLU A 200 -16.66 19.05 -8.23
CA GLU A 200 -16.05 19.76 -7.10
C GLU A 200 -16.68 19.35 -5.77
N GLY A 201 -16.04 19.73 -4.66
CA GLY A 201 -16.59 19.66 -3.32
C GLY A 201 -16.17 18.44 -2.50
N LEU A 202 -14.96 17.90 -2.74
CA LEU A 202 -14.33 16.97 -1.82
C LEU A 202 -13.82 17.72 -0.57
N ASN A 203 -14.05 17.17 0.60
CA ASN A 203 -13.53 17.66 1.87
C ASN A 203 -12.57 16.62 2.44
N TYR A 204 -11.31 17.02 2.64
CA TYR A 204 -10.27 16.16 3.18
C TYR A 204 -9.97 16.46 4.64
N VAL A 205 -9.58 15.44 5.37
CA VAL A 205 -8.66 15.55 6.49
C VAL A 205 -7.29 15.13 6.01
N THR A 206 -6.27 15.94 6.29
CA THR A 206 -4.87 15.64 5.95
C THR A 206 -4.02 15.99 7.15
N SER A 207 -3.36 15.01 7.71
CA SER A 207 -2.66 15.15 8.97
C SER A 207 -1.15 15.07 8.84
N TYR A 208 -0.48 15.77 9.75
CA TYR A 208 0.88 15.45 10.15
C TYR A 208 0.92 15.26 11.65
N MET A 209 1.75 14.35 12.12
CA MET A 209 1.96 14.06 13.53
C MET A 209 3.44 14.21 13.89
N GLY A 210 3.71 14.52 15.17
CA GLY A 210 5.05 14.74 15.67
C GLY A 210 5.66 16.10 15.31
N PRO A 211 6.86 16.40 15.80
CA PRO A 211 7.62 17.59 15.41
C PRO A 211 8.11 17.48 13.97
N LYS A 212 8.45 18.62 13.34
CA LYS A 212 9.12 18.61 12.03
C LYS A 212 10.40 17.75 12.08
N PRO A 213 10.70 16.93 11.07
CA PRO A 213 10.08 16.81 9.75
C PRO A 213 8.79 15.98 9.68
N TYR A 214 8.12 15.75 10.79
CA TYR A 214 6.91 14.96 10.98
C TYR A 214 7.12 13.45 10.86
N SER A 215 6.46 12.70 11.73
CA SER A 215 6.52 11.23 11.75
C SER A 215 5.21 10.67 12.30
N ASN A 216 4.56 9.82 11.54
CA ASN A 216 3.44 9.04 12.04
C ASN A 216 3.85 8.16 13.22
N GLY A 217 5.11 7.70 13.24
CA GLY A 217 5.65 6.91 14.35
C GLY A 217 5.59 7.64 15.69
N ASP A 218 5.81 8.95 15.72
CA ASP A 218 5.72 9.72 16.97
C ASP A 218 4.28 9.83 17.45
N GLY A 219 3.33 10.06 16.53
CA GLY A 219 1.91 10.01 16.86
C GLY A 219 1.44 8.64 17.34
N MET A 220 1.95 7.57 16.72
CA MET A 220 1.60 6.20 17.12
C MET A 220 2.17 5.81 18.47
N LYS A 221 3.33 6.31 18.90
CA LYS A 221 3.84 6.13 20.26
C LYS A 221 2.92 6.76 21.31
N VAL A 222 2.39 7.95 21.01
CA VAL A 222 1.39 8.60 21.89
C VAL A 222 0.10 7.78 21.90
N LEU A 223 -0.38 7.34 20.75
CA LEU A 223 -1.61 6.56 20.67
C LEU A 223 -1.47 5.17 21.33
N ALA A 224 -0.28 4.57 21.33
CA ALA A 224 0.00 3.34 22.05
C ALA A 224 -0.19 3.53 23.57
N GLN A 225 0.32 4.64 24.13
CA GLN A 225 0.09 4.97 25.54
C GLN A 225 -1.42 5.13 25.83
N VAL A 226 -2.16 5.80 24.96
CA VAL A 226 -3.62 5.92 25.09
C VAL A 226 -4.28 4.53 25.07
N ALA A 227 -3.80 3.63 24.23
CA ALA A 227 -4.33 2.27 24.13
C ALA A 227 -4.07 1.45 25.43
N GLU A 228 -2.85 1.56 25.97
CA GLU A 228 -2.48 0.93 27.27
C GLU A 228 -3.34 1.49 28.41
N GLU A 229 -3.52 2.81 28.49
CA GLU A 229 -4.37 3.46 29.50
C GLU A 229 -5.85 3.06 29.34
N ALA A 230 -6.30 2.76 28.13
CA ALA A 230 -7.66 2.26 27.88
C ALA A 230 -7.84 0.78 28.25
N GLY A 231 -6.76 0.04 28.48
CA GLY A 231 -6.81 -1.38 28.86
C GLY A 231 -6.41 -2.37 27.76
N VAL A 232 -5.73 -1.92 26.71
CA VAL A 232 -5.09 -2.81 25.73
C VAL A 232 -3.81 -3.37 26.34
N ASP A 233 -3.67 -4.69 26.37
CA ASP A 233 -2.42 -5.34 26.77
C ASP A 233 -1.45 -5.32 25.59
N ILE A 234 -0.38 -4.49 25.64
CA ILE A 234 0.61 -4.41 24.59
C ILE A 234 1.84 -5.25 24.95
N TYR A 235 2.18 -6.20 24.08
CA TYR A 235 3.34 -7.08 24.20
C TYR A 235 4.41 -6.63 23.20
N TYR A 236 5.38 -5.87 23.67
CA TYR A 236 6.58 -5.48 22.91
C TYR A 236 7.60 -6.61 22.88
N SER A 237 8.50 -6.59 21.88
CA SER A 237 9.52 -7.63 21.67
C SER A 237 8.94 -9.05 21.62
N THR A 238 7.73 -9.15 21.04
CA THR A 238 6.93 -10.39 20.99
C THR A 238 6.52 -10.64 19.52
N PRO A 239 7.46 -11.14 18.68
CA PRO A 239 7.17 -11.46 17.30
C PRO A 239 6.14 -12.58 17.18
N ALA A 240 5.10 -12.35 16.37
CA ALA A 240 4.13 -13.37 16.03
C ALA A 240 4.70 -14.30 14.95
N GLU A 241 4.58 -15.61 15.17
CA GLU A 241 5.21 -16.65 14.36
C GLU A 241 4.20 -17.49 13.57
N GLN A 242 3.07 -17.85 14.17
CA GLN A 242 2.05 -18.69 13.53
C GLN A 242 0.64 -18.31 13.95
N LEU A 243 -0.32 -18.47 13.02
CA LEU A 243 -1.73 -18.43 13.34
C LEU A 243 -2.24 -19.79 13.81
N VAL A 244 -3.00 -19.79 14.89
CA VAL A 244 -3.68 -20.99 15.41
C VAL A 244 -5.03 -21.13 14.73
N LYS A 245 -5.40 -22.36 14.35
CA LYS A 245 -6.74 -22.70 13.82
C LYS A 245 -7.47 -23.65 14.76
N ASN A 246 -8.75 -23.44 14.89
CA ASN A 246 -9.64 -24.38 15.58
C ASN A 246 -9.96 -25.63 14.72
N GLU A 247 -10.74 -26.55 15.25
CA GLU A 247 -11.15 -27.78 14.57
C GLU A 247 -11.92 -27.53 13.27
N ASP A 248 -12.64 -26.41 13.17
CA ASP A 248 -13.39 -25.99 11.98
C ASP A 248 -12.48 -25.34 10.92
N GLY A 249 -11.19 -25.16 11.21
CA GLY A 249 -10.22 -24.52 10.34
C GLY A 249 -10.23 -22.99 10.39
N ALA A 250 -11.05 -22.37 11.23
CA ALA A 250 -11.04 -20.92 11.43
C ALA A 250 -9.86 -20.49 12.30
N VAL A 251 -9.30 -19.29 12.01
CA VAL A 251 -8.24 -18.71 12.86
C VAL A 251 -8.82 -18.35 14.22
N SER A 252 -8.21 -18.87 15.28
CA SER A 252 -8.64 -18.75 16.66
C SER A 252 -7.57 -18.20 17.61
N GLY A 253 -6.40 -17.85 17.08
CA GLY A 253 -5.32 -17.30 17.90
C GLY A 253 -4.02 -17.09 17.14
N VAL A 254 -3.00 -16.72 17.90
CA VAL A 254 -1.64 -16.43 17.43
C VAL A 254 -0.63 -17.08 18.36
N ILE A 255 0.41 -17.70 17.84
CA ILE A 255 1.61 -18.07 18.62
C ILE A 255 2.66 -17.00 18.34
N ALA A 256 3.27 -16.51 19.41
CA ALA A 256 4.35 -15.53 19.36
C ALA A 256 5.51 -15.96 20.25
N GLU A 257 6.71 -15.52 19.92
CA GLU A 257 7.90 -15.75 20.75
C GLU A 257 7.95 -14.72 21.87
N GLY A 258 7.99 -15.19 23.10
CA GLY A 258 8.18 -14.37 24.30
C GLY A 258 9.55 -14.59 24.93
N GLU A 259 9.86 -13.88 26.00
CA GLU A 259 11.15 -13.97 26.70
C GLU A 259 11.45 -15.39 27.21
N ASN A 260 10.42 -16.14 27.60
CA ASN A 260 10.55 -17.47 28.24
C ASN A 260 10.09 -18.63 27.32
N GLY A 261 9.99 -18.41 26.05
CA GLY A 261 9.51 -19.40 25.06
C GLY A 261 8.23 -18.95 24.35
N TYR A 262 7.63 -19.86 23.62
CA TYR A 262 6.43 -19.53 22.84
C TYR A 262 5.20 -19.34 23.70
N MET A 263 4.45 -18.30 23.42
CA MET A 263 3.17 -17.95 24.04
C MET A 263 2.05 -18.12 23.01
N GLN A 264 0.94 -18.68 23.43
CA GLN A 264 -0.28 -18.74 22.61
C GLN A 264 -1.29 -17.72 23.10
N PHE A 265 -1.74 -16.86 22.20
CA PHE A 265 -2.80 -15.87 22.43
C PHE A 265 -4.08 -16.35 21.74
N ASN A 266 -5.04 -16.83 22.50
CA ASN A 266 -6.35 -17.21 21.98
C ASN A 266 -7.16 -15.95 21.66
N ALA A 267 -7.93 -15.96 20.58
CA ALA A 267 -8.71 -14.84 20.09
C ALA A 267 -10.16 -15.29 19.83
N ALA A 268 -11.03 -15.12 20.82
CA ALA A 268 -12.41 -15.63 20.76
C ALA A 268 -13.24 -15.00 19.63
N LYS A 269 -12.94 -13.76 19.23
CA LYS A 269 -13.64 -13.03 18.17
C LYS A 269 -12.84 -12.92 16.89
N GLY A 270 -11.51 -13.00 16.96
CA GLY A 270 -10.65 -13.00 15.77
C GLY A 270 -9.30 -12.33 15.95
N VAL A 271 -8.48 -12.42 14.88
CA VAL A 271 -7.14 -11.88 14.79
C VAL A 271 -7.11 -10.80 13.72
N ILE A 272 -6.49 -9.67 14.03
CA ILE A 272 -6.23 -8.57 13.07
C ILE A 272 -4.73 -8.55 12.78
N ILE A 273 -4.37 -8.68 11.50
CA ILE A 273 -2.98 -8.62 11.04
C ILE A 273 -2.69 -7.22 10.50
N ALA A 274 -1.77 -6.51 11.14
CA ALA A 274 -1.35 -5.15 10.83
C ALA A 274 0.19 -5.02 10.78
N THR A 275 0.88 -5.99 10.18
CA THR A 275 2.34 -6.09 10.18
C THR A 275 3.03 -5.28 9.09
N GLY A 276 2.28 -4.57 8.24
CA GLY A 276 2.81 -3.80 7.13
C GLY A 276 3.24 -4.66 5.95
N ASP A 277 4.26 -4.21 5.20
CA ASP A 277 4.70 -4.83 3.96
C ASP A 277 5.85 -5.83 4.14
N TYR A 278 6.45 -6.27 3.02
CA TYR A 278 7.50 -7.30 2.93
C TYR A 278 8.78 -6.81 2.25
N GLN A 279 9.01 -5.51 2.13
CA GLN A 279 10.11 -4.94 1.34
C GLN A 279 11.50 -5.44 1.76
N ASN A 280 11.69 -5.85 3.00
CA ASN A 280 12.95 -6.37 3.54
C ASN A 280 13.02 -7.91 3.62
N ASP A 281 11.98 -8.61 3.19
CA ASP A 281 12.10 -10.02 2.86
C ASP A 281 12.67 -10.16 1.44
N GLU A 282 13.86 -10.73 1.35
CA GLU A 282 14.58 -10.81 0.07
C GLU A 282 13.89 -11.77 -0.91
N GLU A 283 13.39 -12.91 -0.43
CA GLU A 283 12.73 -13.89 -1.28
C GLU A 283 11.40 -13.38 -1.80
N MET A 284 10.54 -12.80 -0.94
CA MET A 284 9.28 -12.19 -1.36
C MET A 284 9.50 -11.01 -2.31
N SER A 285 10.47 -10.15 -2.01
CA SER A 285 10.81 -9.01 -2.85
C SER A 285 11.30 -9.45 -4.24
N ASN A 286 12.17 -10.43 -4.31
CA ASN A 286 12.66 -10.96 -5.59
C ASN A 286 11.56 -11.68 -6.38
N TYR A 287 10.61 -12.30 -5.70
CA TYR A 287 9.51 -13.00 -6.33
C TYR A 287 8.44 -12.05 -6.90
N TYR A 288 8.02 -11.05 -6.11
CA TYR A 288 6.93 -10.17 -6.49
C TYR A 288 7.38 -8.85 -7.13
N LEU A 289 8.57 -8.35 -6.78
CA LEU A 289 9.11 -7.04 -7.17
C LEU A 289 10.62 -7.11 -7.44
N PRO A 290 11.07 -7.88 -8.46
CA PRO A 290 12.49 -8.14 -8.69
C PRO A 290 13.34 -6.90 -8.96
N ASP A 291 12.73 -5.80 -9.39
CA ASP A 291 13.41 -4.52 -9.60
C ASP A 291 13.57 -3.68 -8.32
N LEU A 292 12.98 -4.11 -7.19
CA LEU A 292 13.19 -3.46 -5.89
C LEU A 292 14.66 -3.52 -5.44
N ARG A 293 15.43 -4.47 -5.95
CA ARG A 293 16.87 -4.61 -5.70
C ARG A 293 17.71 -3.38 -6.07
N TYR A 294 17.21 -2.51 -6.94
CA TYR A 294 17.88 -1.29 -7.35
C TYR A 294 17.70 -0.12 -6.38
N PHE A 295 16.86 -0.27 -5.36
CA PHE A 295 16.48 0.80 -4.44
C PHE A 295 16.88 0.48 -3.01
N GLY A 296 17.15 1.53 -2.23
CA GLY A 296 17.31 1.42 -0.79
C GLY A 296 15.98 1.01 -0.14
N ARG A 297 16.05 0.06 0.79
CA ARG A 297 14.89 -0.42 1.55
C ARG A 297 14.87 0.28 2.90
N LYS A 298 13.71 0.80 3.28
CA LYS A 298 13.50 1.45 4.58
C LYS A 298 12.87 0.47 5.56
N GLN A 299 13.02 0.74 6.86
CA GLN A 299 12.41 -0.06 7.93
C GLN A 299 12.70 -1.56 7.82
N SER A 300 13.88 -1.96 8.29
CA SER A 300 14.40 -3.35 8.23
C SER A 300 13.44 -4.41 8.78
N ASN A 301 12.49 -4.01 9.63
CA ASN A 301 11.49 -4.87 10.24
C ASN A 301 10.30 -5.25 9.34
N LYS A 302 10.21 -4.74 8.11
CA LYS A 302 9.14 -5.08 7.14
C LYS A 302 9.50 -6.35 6.37
N THR A 303 9.27 -7.50 7.00
CA THR A 303 9.70 -8.84 6.56
C THR A 303 8.55 -9.75 6.12
N GLY A 304 7.33 -9.20 5.97
CA GLY A 304 6.19 -9.93 5.42
C GLY A 304 5.60 -11.01 6.34
N ASP A 305 5.85 -10.95 7.63
CA ASP A 305 5.47 -12.00 8.57
C ASP A 305 3.96 -12.27 8.56
N GLY A 306 3.13 -11.22 8.56
CA GLY A 306 1.68 -11.37 8.47
C GLY A 306 1.22 -11.96 7.14
N HIS A 307 1.86 -11.62 6.03
CA HIS A 307 1.55 -12.20 4.72
C HIS A 307 1.81 -13.71 4.72
N LYS A 308 2.96 -14.13 5.26
CA LYS A 308 3.34 -15.54 5.40
C LYS A 308 2.34 -16.28 6.27
N MET A 309 2.07 -15.79 7.47
CA MET A 309 1.12 -16.41 8.40
C MET A 309 -0.28 -16.58 7.81
N ILE A 310 -0.78 -15.57 7.07
CA ILE A 310 -2.08 -15.64 6.39
C ILE A 310 -2.08 -16.75 5.34
N VAL A 311 -1.02 -16.83 4.51
CA VAL A 311 -0.89 -17.90 3.49
C VAL A 311 -0.82 -19.28 4.14
N TRP A 312 -0.02 -19.45 5.18
CA TRP A 312 0.10 -20.71 5.90
C TRP A 312 -1.22 -21.15 6.56
N ALA A 313 -2.03 -20.18 6.98
CA ALA A 313 -3.37 -20.46 7.53
C ALA A 313 -4.41 -20.78 6.45
N GLY A 314 -4.09 -20.63 5.16
CA GLY A 314 -4.99 -20.92 4.03
C GLY A 314 -5.50 -19.71 3.29
N GLY A 315 -5.03 -18.50 3.65
CA GLY A 315 -5.29 -17.28 2.91
C GLY A 315 -4.55 -17.23 1.58
N LYS A 316 -4.79 -16.16 0.81
CA LYS A 316 -4.20 -15.99 -0.52
C LYS A 316 -3.62 -14.59 -0.67
N ILE A 317 -2.45 -14.49 -1.29
CA ILE A 317 -1.94 -13.24 -1.84
C ILE A 317 -2.56 -13.05 -3.22
N THR A 318 -2.99 -11.83 -3.52
CA THR A 318 -3.62 -11.52 -4.82
C THR A 318 -2.66 -11.84 -5.98
N ASN A 319 -3.18 -12.51 -7.00
CA ASN A 319 -2.40 -12.86 -8.20
C ASN A 319 -2.37 -11.68 -9.20
N ILE A 320 -1.86 -10.55 -8.73
CA ILE A 320 -1.61 -9.36 -9.56
C ILE A 320 -0.13 -9.01 -9.44
N VAL A 321 0.39 -8.29 -10.42
CA VAL A 321 1.75 -7.72 -10.31
C VAL A 321 1.74 -6.72 -9.16
N HIS A 322 2.56 -6.97 -8.16
CA HIS A 322 2.75 -6.03 -7.07
C HIS A 322 3.47 -4.78 -7.58
N THR A 323 3.28 -3.66 -6.91
CA THR A 323 3.86 -2.39 -7.31
C THR A 323 4.70 -1.81 -6.18
N LYS A 324 5.73 -1.07 -6.55
CA LYS A 324 6.48 -0.24 -5.63
C LYS A 324 6.00 1.20 -5.73
N MET A 325 5.99 1.89 -4.61
CA MET A 325 5.84 3.33 -4.55
C MET A 325 7.10 3.90 -3.92
N MET A 326 7.95 4.49 -4.74
CA MET A 326 9.23 5.05 -4.33
C MET A 326 9.26 6.51 -4.75
N HIS A 327 9.03 7.42 -3.83
CA HIS A 327 9.03 8.86 -4.05
C HIS A 327 10.03 9.60 -3.16
N ASP A 328 10.44 9.00 -2.06
CA ASP A 328 11.48 9.52 -1.17
C ASP A 328 12.84 9.04 -1.67
N PHE A 329 13.35 9.67 -2.70
CA PHE A 329 14.73 9.53 -3.11
C PHE A 329 15.56 10.38 -2.15
N ASP A 330 16.51 9.84 -1.46
CA ASP A 330 17.18 10.32 -0.26
C ASP A 330 17.74 11.76 -0.25
N ALA A 331 17.58 12.57 -1.29
CA ALA A 331 17.99 13.96 -1.30
C ALA A 331 17.32 14.77 -2.39
N GLY A 332 17.22 16.05 -2.14
CA GLY A 332 16.85 17.07 -3.10
C GLY A 332 15.43 17.59 -2.94
N PRO A 333 15.17 18.74 -3.56
CA PRO A 333 13.91 19.46 -3.45
C PRO A 333 12.75 18.78 -4.16
N MET A 334 12.98 17.64 -4.80
CA MET A 334 11.99 16.86 -5.53
C MET A 334 10.93 17.76 -6.18
N TRP A 335 9.75 17.43 -6.28
CA TRP A 335 8.66 18.05 -7.05
C TRP A 335 8.28 19.51 -6.71
N ASN A 336 9.07 20.21 -5.90
CA ASN A 336 8.79 21.57 -5.45
C ASN A 336 9.24 22.67 -6.41
N VAL A 337 10.07 22.32 -7.42
CA VAL A 337 10.50 23.22 -8.49
C VAL A 337 10.45 22.51 -9.83
N PRO A 338 10.34 23.23 -10.95
CA PRO A 338 10.60 22.66 -12.26
C PRO A 338 12.06 22.19 -12.35
N PHE A 339 12.29 20.98 -12.80
CA PHE A 339 13.61 20.40 -12.92
C PHE A 339 13.75 19.56 -14.18
N LEU A 340 14.99 19.25 -14.55
CA LEU A 340 15.32 18.20 -15.51
C LEU A 340 15.82 16.98 -14.75
N ALA A 341 15.24 15.82 -15.00
CA ALA A 341 15.69 14.56 -14.45
C ALA A 341 16.82 13.96 -15.31
N VAL A 342 18.00 13.86 -14.72
CA VAL A 342 19.22 13.43 -15.41
C VAL A 342 19.77 12.18 -14.75
N LYS A 343 20.03 11.13 -15.52
CA LYS A 343 20.67 9.90 -15.03
C LYS A 343 22.09 10.19 -14.55
N THR A 344 22.42 9.78 -13.34
CA THR A 344 23.75 9.98 -12.74
C THR A 344 24.85 9.36 -13.59
N ALA A 345 24.62 8.15 -14.11
CA ALA A 345 25.64 7.43 -14.88
C ALA A 345 25.92 8.02 -16.27
N SER A 346 24.93 8.62 -16.93
CA SER A 346 25.05 9.04 -18.32
C SER A 346 25.03 10.56 -18.55
N GLY A 347 24.57 11.32 -17.55
CA GLY A 347 24.33 12.76 -17.69
C GLY A 347 23.20 13.11 -18.65
N LYS A 348 22.33 12.14 -19.00
CA LYS A 348 21.26 12.35 -19.98
C LYS A 348 19.90 12.44 -19.32
N ARG A 349 19.06 13.35 -19.81
CA ARG A 349 17.63 13.38 -19.46
C ARG A 349 16.98 12.05 -19.86
N PHE A 350 16.11 11.49 -19.01
CA PHE A 350 15.61 10.14 -19.21
C PHE A 350 14.09 9.99 -19.10
N MET A 351 13.37 11.02 -18.64
CA MET A 351 11.92 10.93 -18.45
C MET A 351 11.21 12.24 -18.80
N ASN A 352 9.90 12.22 -18.79
CA ASN A 352 9.06 13.41 -18.74
C ASN A 352 8.82 13.76 -17.26
N GLU A 353 9.29 14.90 -16.81
CA GLU A 353 9.23 15.33 -15.41
C GLU A 353 7.82 15.70 -14.94
N LYS A 354 6.84 15.69 -15.83
CA LYS A 354 5.43 15.90 -15.49
C LYS A 354 4.70 14.61 -15.10
N ILE A 355 5.36 13.44 -15.14
CA ILE A 355 4.75 12.20 -14.68
C ILE A 355 4.54 12.24 -13.17
N ASP A 356 3.65 11.38 -12.67
CA ASP A 356 3.48 11.19 -11.23
C ASP A 356 4.80 10.74 -10.58
N MET A 357 5.13 11.31 -9.42
CA MET A 357 6.36 11.00 -8.71
C MET A 357 6.50 9.51 -8.37
N ALA A 358 5.40 8.82 -8.10
CA ALA A 358 5.39 7.39 -7.85
C ALA A 358 5.85 6.55 -9.04
N MET A 359 5.82 7.12 -10.26
CA MET A 359 6.22 6.45 -11.49
C MET A 359 7.72 6.59 -11.82
N VAL A 360 8.43 7.53 -11.19
CA VAL A 360 9.86 7.80 -11.48
C VAL A 360 10.72 6.56 -11.28
N CYS A 361 10.42 5.78 -10.25
CA CYS A 361 11.15 4.56 -9.95
C CYS A 361 11.13 3.53 -11.09
N ASN A 362 10.16 3.58 -12.01
CA ASN A 362 10.11 2.68 -13.15
C ASN A 362 11.19 2.95 -14.22
N TYR A 363 11.82 4.12 -14.18
CA TYR A 363 12.89 4.52 -15.10
C TYR A 363 14.30 4.29 -14.55
N LEU A 364 14.42 3.84 -13.29
CA LEU A 364 15.68 3.73 -12.56
C LEU A 364 16.03 2.27 -12.21
N THR A 365 15.66 1.33 -13.06
CA THR A 365 15.76 -0.11 -12.82
C THR A 365 16.98 -0.71 -13.56
N SER A 366 18.16 -0.10 -13.42
CA SER A 366 19.40 -0.63 -13.97
C SER A 366 20.54 -0.55 -12.97
N GLU A 367 21.52 -1.43 -13.08
CA GLU A 367 22.71 -1.43 -12.23
C GLU A 367 23.47 -0.08 -12.28
N ALA A 368 23.50 0.55 -13.46
CA ALA A 368 24.20 1.84 -13.66
C ALA A 368 23.50 2.99 -12.94
N ASP A 369 22.17 2.95 -12.83
CA ASP A 369 21.40 4.01 -12.20
C ASP A 369 21.17 3.73 -10.72
N ALA A 370 21.00 2.44 -10.34
CA ALA A 370 20.80 1.96 -8.95
C ALA A 370 19.81 2.82 -8.14
N GLY A 371 18.67 3.17 -8.74
CA GLY A 371 17.64 4.01 -8.12
C GLY A 371 18.02 5.48 -7.95
N ARG A 372 19.07 5.99 -8.60
CA ARG A 372 19.59 7.35 -8.43
C ARG A 372 19.44 8.20 -9.69
N TYR A 373 19.21 9.50 -9.50
CA TYR A 373 19.23 10.49 -10.56
C TYR A 373 19.58 11.87 -9.99
N CYS A 374 19.93 12.81 -10.85
CA CYS A 374 20.15 14.20 -10.50
C CYS A 374 18.95 15.04 -10.91
N GLN A 375 18.55 15.96 -10.07
CA GLN A 375 17.63 17.05 -10.43
C GLN A 375 18.46 18.29 -10.78
N VAL A 376 18.26 18.81 -11.98
CA VAL A 376 18.88 20.06 -12.44
C VAL A 376 17.78 21.10 -12.55
N PHE A 377 17.88 22.18 -11.79
CA PHE A 377 16.89 23.24 -11.72
C PHE A 377 17.52 24.63 -11.68
N ASP A 378 16.72 25.66 -11.92
CA ASP A 378 17.19 27.04 -11.99
C ASP A 378 17.61 27.56 -10.62
N SER A 379 18.71 28.30 -10.56
CA SER A 379 19.19 28.96 -9.34
C SER A 379 18.22 30.01 -8.77
N LYS A 380 17.24 30.44 -9.57
CA LYS A 380 16.16 31.36 -9.14
C LYS A 380 14.97 30.62 -8.51
N TYR A 381 15.18 29.43 -8.00
CA TYR A 381 14.10 28.59 -7.44
C TYR A 381 13.25 29.32 -6.38
N GLU A 382 13.83 30.24 -5.61
CA GLU A 382 13.12 31.04 -4.61
C GLU A 382 12.00 31.91 -5.21
N GLN A 383 12.19 32.37 -6.45
CA GLN A 383 11.20 33.14 -7.18
C GLN A 383 10.14 32.25 -7.84
N ILE A 384 10.52 31.03 -8.19
CA ILE A 384 9.69 30.09 -8.94
C ILE A 384 8.77 29.29 -8.02
N VAL A 385 9.26 28.85 -6.84
CA VAL A 385 8.52 28.00 -5.90
C VAL A 385 7.14 28.52 -5.52
N PRO A 386 6.95 29.83 -5.21
CA PRO A 386 5.63 30.34 -4.85
C PRO A 386 4.59 30.24 -5.98
N GLU A 387 5.05 30.25 -7.22
CA GLU A 387 4.20 30.21 -8.42
C GLU A 387 4.05 28.80 -9.01
N TRP A 388 4.91 27.85 -8.57
CA TRP A 388 4.90 26.50 -9.08
C TRP A 388 3.63 25.76 -8.68
N LYS A 389 2.87 25.31 -9.69
CA LYS A 389 1.61 24.58 -9.51
C LYS A 389 1.75 23.07 -9.67
N GLY A 390 2.97 22.56 -9.61
CA GLY A 390 3.25 21.13 -9.66
C GLY A 390 2.81 20.38 -8.41
N VAL A 391 2.88 19.07 -8.47
CA VAL A 391 2.66 18.19 -7.31
C VAL A 391 3.74 18.49 -6.27
N GLY A 392 3.39 18.61 -5.00
CA GLY A 392 4.38 18.78 -3.93
C GLY A 392 4.59 20.19 -3.40
N LYS A 393 3.63 21.09 -3.56
CA LYS A 393 3.64 22.45 -2.98
C LYS A 393 3.70 22.56 -1.44
N PHE A 394 4.28 21.58 -0.79
CA PHE A 394 4.36 21.58 0.68
C PHE A 394 5.54 22.34 1.23
N VAL A 395 6.49 22.67 0.38
CA VAL A 395 7.78 23.18 0.82
C VAL A 395 7.84 24.65 0.39
N SER A 396 8.00 25.52 1.37
CA SER A 396 8.32 26.92 1.10
C SER A 396 9.75 27.03 0.53
N ALA A 397 10.09 28.18 -0.05
CA ALA A 397 11.46 28.44 -0.45
C ALA A 397 12.45 28.30 0.72
N GLU A 398 12.01 28.63 1.93
CA GLU A 398 12.79 28.48 3.18
C GLU A 398 13.02 27.01 3.53
N ASP A 399 12.00 26.17 3.45
CA ASP A 399 12.13 24.74 3.70
C ASP A 399 13.06 24.08 2.69
N MET A 400 13.09 24.55 1.43
CA MET A 400 13.99 24.04 0.40
C MET A 400 15.45 24.28 0.67
N ARG A 401 15.80 25.38 1.37
CA ARG A 401 17.19 25.69 1.71
C ARG A 401 17.85 24.61 2.57
N VAL A 402 17.04 23.86 3.35
CA VAL A 402 17.53 22.72 4.15
C VAL A 402 18.11 21.61 3.28
N TYR A 403 17.66 21.49 2.05
CA TYR A 403 18.11 20.46 1.09
C TYR A 403 19.15 20.97 0.09
N MET A 404 19.51 22.24 0.16
CA MET A 404 20.50 22.85 -0.74
C MET A 404 21.86 22.82 -0.09
N PRO A 405 22.92 22.42 -0.82
CA PRO A 405 24.27 22.67 -0.36
C PRO A 405 24.51 24.18 -0.29
N GLU A 406 25.21 24.63 0.76
CA GLU A 406 25.67 26.00 0.91
C GLU A 406 26.61 26.43 -0.24
#